data_ac43d795be0ba73e4353c048711f1671
#
_entry.id   ac43d795be0ba73e4353c048711f1671
#
_cell.length_a   1.000
_cell.length_b   1.000
_cell.length_c   1.000
_cell.angle_alpha   90.00
_cell.angle_beta   90.00
_cell.angle_gamma   90.00
#
_symmetry.space_group_name_H-M   'P 1'
#
loop_
_entity.id
_entity.type
_entity.pdbx_description
1 polymer ?
#
loop_
_entity_poly.entity_id
_entity_poly.type
_entity_poly.pdbx_seq_one_letter_code
_entity_poly.pdbx_strand_id
1 'polypeptide(L)'
;MDLDDDMASLVEEGLAMQEEDEAFTQEISKDNDHRRHNGGSDDAFPFQSKEIFLALSLKNSPQHVLSEASLGFALDFANALDARGTPSAYACSQAMKLIRSDVSPPLYRHTTSDNKIFFSSSVEDKIRNDFANPITRTKMILLPVRDQSMREVFHGNEMAHQTDTRKTPPCFRLSNGETVFTDEVVQVTGGQLLRPYTFFINEEGDPRCEAWQVIRRGDHFEAYIQGVSPVEFDPETIETWERSVLHEVDVFDQHGTNLPRINHLRLKAGNRLVYQVPVILFEDETSGSTTKRWNEHIGIYMSNAALPRAEMDKRINVKLLSVSTKVSGHDLMSAAVDELIALHNDPFPVHDCFLNEEALVRPILIFCVADNPMAAMLSASIGMSGLHACRCCRAGGTRRQMKEVLGFANFLKLGTKKNSVDVIKENRKQINLAAKGVASTLSNRQRDTGIKDGVTAVLCDELLALSKSKPDRHHDEAVKARRKEMLEGKWHSPLLRLYDETGFDVCAATPVDLLHTFLLGVAKYLWIHTVSSIG
;
A
#
# COMPACT_ATOMS: atom_id res chain seq x y z
N MET A 1 3.19 -12.53 -59.83
CA MET A 1 3.54 -11.48 -58.87
C MET A 1 3.71 -12.25 -57.59
N ASP A 2 4.96 -12.64 -57.34
CA ASP A 2 5.31 -13.65 -56.33
C ASP A 2 5.34 -13.01 -54.94
N LEU A 3 4.41 -13.44 -54.09
CA LEU A 3 4.32 -13.04 -52.68
C LEU A 3 5.56 -13.52 -51.86
N ASP A 4 6.33 -14.45 -52.38
CA ASP A 4 7.54 -14.97 -51.74
C ASP A 4 8.74 -14.01 -51.88
N ASP A 5 8.87 -13.26 -52.96
CA ASP A 5 9.94 -12.29 -53.15
C ASP A 5 9.75 -11.04 -52.28
N ASP A 6 8.50 -10.59 -52.07
CA ASP A 6 8.21 -9.47 -51.18
C ASP A 6 8.44 -9.82 -49.71
N MET A 7 8.18 -11.08 -49.30
CA MET A 7 8.47 -11.57 -47.94
C MET A 7 9.97 -11.72 -47.71
N ALA A 8 10.73 -12.18 -48.69
CA ALA A 8 12.19 -12.30 -48.56
C ALA A 8 12.86 -10.95 -48.39
N SER A 9 12.41 -9.94 -49.17
CA SER A 9 12.90 -8.55 -49.06
C SER A 9 12.61 -7.92 -47.68
N LEU A 10 11.43 -8.16 -47.12
CA LEU A 10 11.07 -7.67 -45.76
C LEU A 10 11.86 -8.35 -44.65
N VAL A 11 12.25 -9.62 -44.84
CA VAL A 11 13.11 -10.35 -43.89
C VAL A 11 14.55 -9.86 -43.98
N GLU A 12 15.09 -9.61 -45.17
CA GLU A 12 16.43 -9.03 -45.34
C GLU A 12 16.53 -7.61 -44.79
N GLU A 13 15.52 -6.75 -45.04
CA GLU A 13 15.45 -5.42 -44.39
C GLU A 13 15.38 -5.52 -42.86
N GLY A 14 14.60 -6.46 -42.32
CA GLY A 14 14.51 -6.71 -40.88
C GLY A 14 15.81 -7.18 -40.26
N LEU A 15 16.58 -8.03 -40.96
CA LEU A 15 17.89 -8.51 -40.50
C LEU A 15 18.96 -7.41 -40.58
N ALA A 16 18.97 -6.62 -41.65
CA ALA A 16 19.89 -5.49 -41.79
C ALA A 16 19.64 -4.41 -40.72
N MET A 17 18.37 -4.14 -40.38
CA MET A 17 18.02 -3.27 -39.24
C MET A 17 18.47 -3.84 -37.88
N GLN A 18 18.43 -5.17 -37.69
CA GLN A 18 18.93 -5.79 -36.48
C GLN A 18 20.46 -5.71 -36.35
N GLU A 19 21.21 -5.89 -37.43
CA GLU A 19 22.68 -5.76 -37.42
C GLU A 19 23.13 -4.31 -37.19
N GLU A 20 22.43 -3.33 -37.74
CA GLU A 20 22.67 -1.90 -37.46
C GLU A 20 22.31 -1.55 -36.01
N ASP A 21 21.23 -2.12 -35.44
CA ASP A 21 20.83 -1.98 -34.03
C ASP A 21 21.89 -2.54 -33.06
N GLU A 22 22.46 -3.72 -33.36
CA GLU A 22 23.49 -4.34 -32.54
C GLU A 22 24.80 -3.56 -32.60
N ALA A 23 25.20 -3.08 -33.75
CA ALA A 23 26.42 -2.28 -33.93
C ALA A 23 26.31 -0.94 -33.18
N PHE A 24 25.17 -0.24 -33.31
CA PHE A 24 24.89 1.01 -32.60
C PHE A 24 24.83 0.82 -31.08
N THR A 25 24.21 -0.29 -30.61
CA THR A 25 24.15 -0.63 -29.19
C THR A 25 25.53 -0.91 -28.61
N GLN A 26 26.43 -1.57 -29.36
CA GLN A 26 27.81 -1.82 -28.93
C GLN A 26 28.66 -0.54 -28.90
N GLU A 27 28.46 0.37 -29.84
CA GLU A 27 29.17 1.65 -29.88
C GLU A 27 28.76 2.56 -28.71
N ILE A 28 27.47 2.63 -28.40
CA ILE A 28 26.95 3.37 -27.25
C ILE A 28 27.43 2.76 -25.91
N SER A 29 27.47 1.43 -25.81
CA SER A 29 27.96 0.74 -24.60
C SER A 29 29.43 1.08 -24.33
N LYS A 30 30.27 1.09 -25.38
CA LYS A 30 31.69 1.48 -25.26
C LYS A 30 31.89 2.94 -24.88
N ASP A 31 31.06 3.84 -25.40
CA ASP A 31 31.13 5.28 -25.08
C ASP A 31 30.67 5.56 -23.64
N ASN A 32 29.67 4.85 -23.14
CA ASN A 32 29.23 4.92 -21.74
C ASN A 32 30.27 4.40 -20.75
N ASP A 33 31.00 3.30 -21.05
CA ASP A 33 32.08 2.81 -20.22
C ASP A 33 33.27 3.79 -20.17
N HIS A 34 33.58 4.46 -21.29
CA HIS A 34 34.59 5.51 -21.32
C HIS A 34 34.19 6.76 -20.51
N ARG A 35 32.93 7.14 -20.49
CA ARG A 35 32.41 8.28 -19.73
C ARG A 35 32.33 8.00 -18.23
N ARG A 36 32.00 6.79 -17.82
CA ARG A 36 32.03 6.34 -16.40
C ARG A 36 33.45 6.44 -15.79
N HIS A 37 34.50 6.28 -16.60
CA HIS A 37 35.89 6.34 -16.14
C HIS A 37 36.53 7.75 -16.17
N ASN A 38 35.98 8.68 -16.94
CA ASN A 38 36.62 10.00 -17.16
C ASN A 38 35.94 11.17 -16.44
N GLY A 39 35.33 11.01 -15.28
CA GLY A 39 35.01 12.07 -14.29
C GLY A 39 34.56 13.47 -14.81
N GLY A 40 34.11 13.57 -16.04
CA GLY A 40 33.58 14.81 -16.62
C GLY A 40 32.16 15.05 -16.13
N SER A 41 31.87 16.22 -15.58
CA SER A 41 30.53 16.70 -15.24
C SER A 41 29.72 16.88 -16.51
N ASP A 42 29.11 15.80 -17.00
CA ASP A 42 28.14 15.87 -18.09
C ASP A 42 26.77 16.13 -17.45
N ASP A 43 26.30 17.36 -17.49
CA ASP A 43 25.01 17.81 -16.92
C ASP A 43 23.79 17.05 -17.48
N ALA A 44 24.02 16.17 -18.46
CA ALA A 44 22.98 15.39 -19.13
C ALA A 44 22.87 13.95 -18.66
N PHE A 45 23.73 13.46 -17.76
CA PHE A 45 23.61 12.08 -17.24
C PHE A 45 22.23 11.81 -16.62
N PRO A 46 21.57 10.67 -16.90
CA PRO A 46 22.03 9.46 -17.62
C PRO A 46 21.83 9.49 -19.15
N PHE A 47 21.50 10.63 -19.72
CA PHE A 47 21.31 10.78 -21.17
C PHE A 47 22.66 10.98 -21.87
N GLN A 48 22.76 10.47 -23.09
CA GLN A 48 24.00 10.55 -23.88
C GLN A 48 24.34 11.98 -24.31
N SER A 49 23.34 12.85 -24.43
CA SER A 49 23.53 14.25 -24.73
C SER A 49 22.37 15.11 -24.20
N LYS A 50 22.61 16.41 -24.09
CA LYS A 50 21.61 17.41 -23.70
C LYS A 50 20.43 17.44 -24.67
N GLU A 51 20.70 17.24 -25.95
CA GLU A 51 19.68 17.25 -27.02
C GLU A 51 18.74 16.05 -26.88
N ILE A 52 19.26 14.86 -26.57
CA ILE A 52 18.46 13.66 -26.26
C ILE A 52 17.64 13.90 -25.00
N PHE A 53 18.24 14.46 -23.93
CA PHE A 53 17.51 14.81 -22.72
C PHE A 53 16.33 15.76 -23.02
N LEU A 54 16.56 16.82 -23.79
CA LEU A 54 15.52 17.79 -24.14
C LEU A 54 14.41 17.17 -25.01
N ALA A 55 14.77 16.35 -26.00
CA ALA A 55 13.83 15.66 -26.86
C ALA A 55 12.94 14.67 -26.08
N LEU A 56 13.55 13.91 -25.16
CA LEU A 56 12.82 12.97 -24.30
C LEU A 56 11.99 13.67 -23.24
N SER A 57 12.44 14.80 -22.71
CA SER A 57 11.66 15.66 -21.80
C SER A 57 10.43 16.24 -22.52
N LEU A 58 10.57 16.66 -23.76
CA LEU A 58 9.46 17.11 -24.60
C LEU A 58 8.46 15.97 -24.85
N LYS A 59 8.96 14.77 -25.22
CA LYS A 59 8.13 13.58 -25.45
C LYS A 59 7.29 13.18 -24.23
N ASN A 60 7.93 13.18 -23.06
CA ASN A 60 7.34 12.69 -21.82
C ASN A 60 6.82 13.81 -20.91
N SER A 61 6.59 15.00 -21.45
CA SER A 61 6.02 16.12 -20.68
C SER A 61 4.73 15.69 -19.97
N PRO A 62 4.60 15.86 -18.65
CA PRO A 62 3.40 15.44 -17.90
C PRO A 62 2.11 16.07 -18.39
N GLN A 63 2.20 17.28 -18.98
CA GLN A 63 1.04 18.03 -19.47
C GLN A 63 0.66 17.66 -20.91
N HIS A 64 1.66 17.32 -21.74
CA HIS A 64 1.47 17.07 -23.17
C HIS A 64 2.39 15.93 -23.62
N VAL A 65 1.95 14.70 -23.40
CA VAL A 65 2.69 13.52 -23.87
C VAL A 65 2.61 13.44 -25.40
N LEU A 66 3.74 13.50 -26.07
CA LEU A 66 3.81 13.37 -27.53
C LEU A 66 3.85 11.89 -27.95
N SER A 67 3.13 11.58 -29.03
CA SER A 67 3.30 10.30 -29.72
C SER A 67 4.69 10.23 -30.40
N GLU A 68 5.14 9.02 -30.76
CA GLU A 68 6.36 8.82 -31.55
C GLU A 68 6.34 9.67 -32.84
N ALA A 69 5.21 9.64 -33.58
CA ALA A 69 5.03 10.42 -34.80
C ALA A 69 5.09 11.93 -34.55
N SER A 70 4.48 12.41 -33.45
CA SER A 70 4.52 13.83 -33.08
C SER A 70 5.91 14.29 -32.68
N LEU A 71 6.66 13.43 -31.98
CA LEU A 71 8.06 13.71 -31.69
C LEU A 71 8.90 13.75 -32.94
N GLY A 72 8.76 12.76 -33.84
CA GLY A 72 9.45 12.74 -35.13
C GLY A 72 9.22 14.05 -35.93
N PHE A 73 7.96 14.45 -36.07
CA PHE A 73 7.61 15.72 -36.72
C PHE A 73 8.27 16.95 -36.06
N ALA A 74 8.29 17.01 -34.72
CA ALA A 74 8.91 18.11 -34.00
C ALA A 74 10.43 18.16 -34.21
N LEU A 75 11.10 17.02 -34.28
CA LEU A 75 12.53 16.91 -34.53
C LEU A 75 12.88 17.26 -35.99
N ASP A 76 12.07 16.81 -36.97
CA ASP A 76 12.21 17.16 -38.37
C ASP A 76 12.03 18.67 -38.59
N PHE A 77 11.06 19.27 -37.90
CA PHE A 77 10.84 20.72 -37.91
C PHE A 77 12.05 21.47 -37.32
N ALA A 78 12.61 21.00 -36.21
CA ALA A 78 13.81 21.58 -35.62
C ALA A 78 15.02 21.50 -36.58
N ASN A 79 15.19 20.36 -37.28
CA ASN A 79 16.21 20.20 -38.32
C ASN A 79 16.02 21.15 -39.48
N ALA A 80 14.78 21.35 -39.93
CA ALA A 80 14.47 22.31 -41.02
C ALA A 80 14.76 23.76 -40.61
N LEU A 81 14.85 24.07 -39.34
CA LEU A 81 15.26 25.35 -38.77
C LEU A 81 16.77 25.43 -38.45
N ASP A 82 17.58 24.52 -38.99
CA ASP A 82 19.03 24.43 -38.76
C ASP A 82 19.45 24.28 -37.28
N ALA A 83 18.59 23.68 -36.45
CA ALA A 83 18.95 23.38 -35.05
C ALA A 83 20.10 22.34 -35.04
N ARG A 84 21.22 22.72 -34.42
CA ARG A 84 22.39 21.84 -34.35
C ARG A 84 22.20 20.71 -33.32
N GLY A 85 22.64 19.52 -33.68
CA GLY A 85 22.66 18.36 -32.77
C GLY A 85 21.28 17.74 -32.52
N THR A 86 20.27 18.06 -33.36
CA THR A 86 18.93 17.47 -33.20
C THR A 86 18.99 15.97 -33.38
N PRO A 87 18.60 15.16 -32.35
CA PRO A 87 18.63 13.71 -32.43
C PRO A 87 17.54 13.19 -33.38
N SER A 88 17.72 12.02 -33.97
CA SER A 88 16.64 11.33 -34.66
C SER A 88 15.63 10.74 -33.64
N ALA A 89 14.38 10.52 -34.08
CA ALA A 89 13.38 9.84 -33.28
C ALA A 89 13.85 8.43 -32.84
N TYR A 90 14.60 7.76 -33.74
CA TYR A 90 15.24 6.48 -33.48
C TYR A 90 16.28 6.59 -32.36
N ALA A 91 17.21 7.53 -32.41
CA ALA A 91 18.20 7.76 -31.37
C ALA A 91 17.53 8.03 -29.99
N CYS A 92 16.46 8.81 -29.96
CA CYS A 92 15.65 9.02 -28.75
C CYS A 92 15.03 7.73 -28.22
N SER A 93 14.53 6.87 -29.11
CA SER A 93 13.94 5.58 -28.73
C SER A 93 14.98 4.64 -28.16
N GLN A 94 16.16 4.55 -28.76
CA GLN A 94 17.27 3.73 -28.26
C GLN A 94 17.80 4.24 -26.91
N ALA A 95 18.02 5.55 -26.79
CA ALA A 95 18.41 6.15 -25.51
C ALA A 95 17.41 5.83 -24.40
N MET A 96 16.11 5.89 -24.69
CA MET A 96 15.08 5.52 -23.72
C MET A 96 15.12 4.04 -23.35
N LYS A 97 15.38 3.13 -24.31
CA LYS A 97 15.53 1.70 -24.03
C LYS A 97 16.72 1.45 -23.06
N LEU A 98 17.87 2.06 -23.33
CA LEU A 98 19.06 1.94 -22.47
C LEU A 98 18.81 2.50 -21.08
N ILE A 99 18.27 3.71 -20.96
CA ILE A 99 17.95 4.30 -19.66
C ILE A 99 16.95 3.42 -18.89
N ARG A 100 15.95 2.87 -19.57
CA ARG A 100 15.00 1.95 -18.93
C ARG A 100 15.67 0.67 -18.44
N SER A 101 16.60 0.09 -19.19
CA SER A 101 17.33 -1.10 -18.74
C SER A 101 18.15 -0.83 -17.48
N ASP A 102 18.70 0.37 -17.34
CA ASP A 102 19.59 0.73 -16.24
C ASP A 102 18.82 1.18 -14.96
N VAL A 103 17.68 1.84 -15.13
CA VAL A 103 16.95 2.46 -14.01
C VAL A 103 15.59 1.84 -13.71
N SER A 104 15.05 0.98 -14.58
CA SER A 104 13.77 0.33 -14.31
C SER A 104 13.92 -0.75 -13.25
N PRO A 105 13.18 -0.69 -12.16
CA PRO A 105 13.18 -1.76 -11.18
C PRO A 105 12.66 -3.06 -11.82
N PRO A 106 13.10 -4.22 -11.36
CA PRO A 106 12.67 -5.51 -11.87
C PRO A 106 11.15 -5.68 -11.70
N LEU A 107 10.55 -6.42 -12.63
CA LEU A 107 9.18 -6.87 -12.50
C LEU A 107 9.16 -8.30 -11.95
N TYR A 108 8.36 -8.53 -10.94
CA TYR A 108 8.20 -9.83 -10.30
C TYR A 108 7.05 -10.59 -10.96
N ARG A 109 7.33 -11.82 -11.39
CA ARG A 109 6.35 -12.70 -12.02
C ARG A 109 5.57 -13.48 -10.98
N HIS A 110 4.25 -13.43 -11.04
CA HIS A 110 3.33 -14.16 -10.19
C HIS A 110 2.49 -15.13 -11.01
N THR A 111 2.02 -16.18 -10.36
CA THR A 111 1.09 -17.16 -10.94
C THR A 111 -0.06 -17.39 -9.95
N THR A 112 -1.28 -17.22 -10.42
CA THR A 112 -2.50 -17.48 -9.62
C THR A 112 -2.75 -18.97 -9.46
N SER A 113 -3.67 -19.34 -8.57
CA SER A 113 -4.09 -20.74 -8.36
C SER A 113 -4.70 -21.37 -9.61
N ASP A 114 -5.29 -20.58 -10.52
CA ASP A 114 -5.82 -21.00 -11.82
C ASP A 114 -4.81 -20.84 -12.98
N ASN A 115 -3.52 -20.77 -12.66
CA ASN A 115 -2.37 -20.69 -13.59
C ASN A 115 -2.35 -19.45 -14.51
N LYS A 116 -3.00 -18.37 -14.13
CA LYS A 116 -2.83 -17.09 -14.82
C LYS A 116 -1.56 -16.39 -14.36
N ILE A 117 -0.89 -15.71 -15.29
CA ILE A 117 0.37 -15.01 -15.02
C ILE A 117 0.11 -13.50 -15.01
N PHE A 118 0.70 -12.83 -14.03
CA PHE A 118 0.78 -11.37 -13.98
C PHE A 118 2.13 -10.90 -13.43
N PHE A 119 2.37 -9.61 -13.50
CA PHE A 119 3.61 -9.00 -13.04
C PHE A 119 3.31 -7.86 -12.07
N SER A 120 4.18 -7.70 -11.07
CA SER A 120 4.16 -6.54 -10.18
C SER A 120 5.53 -5.87 -10.10
N SER A 121 5.55 -4.58 -9.83
CA SER A 121 6.72 -3.87 -9.33
C SER A 121 6.72 -3.90 -7.80
N SER A 122 7.90 -3.83 -7.19
CA SER A 122 8.05 -3.93 -5.74
C SER A 122 7.67 -2.64 -5.01
N VAL A 123 7.02 -2.78 -3.86
CA VAL A 123 6.81 -1.71 -2.86
C VAL A 123 8.15 -1.22 -2.33
N GLU A 124 9.08 -2.15 -2.05
CA GLU A 124 10.43 -1.86 -1.59
C GLU A 124 11.16 -0.91 -2.54
N ASP A 125 11.22 -1.25 -3.84
CA ASP A 125 11.91 -0.44 -4.85
C ASP A 125 11.32 0.97 -4.97
N LYS A 126 9.99 1.10 -4.86
CA LYS A 126 9.34 2.42 -4.89
C LYS A 126 9.75 3.29 -3.71
N ILE A 127 9.85 2.70 -2.53
CA ILE A 127 10.25 3.43 -1.31
C ILE A 127 11.76 3.72 -1.34
N ARG A 128 12.61 2.78 -1.79
CA ARG A 128 14.05 3.03 -1.99
C ARG A 128 14.29 4.26 -2.87
N ASN A 129 13.56 4.35 -3.98
CA ASN A 129 13.63 5.48 -4.89
C ASN A 129 13.20 6.80 -4.23
N ASP A 130 12.20 6.78 -3.33
CA ASP A 130 11.79 7.98 -2.58
C ASP A 130 12.89 8.46 -1.63
N PHE A 131 13.58 7.54 -0.95
CA PHE A 131 14.69 7.87 -0.05
C PHE A 131 15.96 8.32 -0.80
N ALA A 132 16.20 7.78 -1.99
CA ALA A 132 17.33 8.16 -2.84
C ALA A 132 17.12 9.47 -3.59
N ASN A 133 15.87 9.93 -3.75
CA ASN A 133 15.53 11.16 -4.47
C ASN A 133 15.52 12.37 -3.53
N PRO A 134 16.46 13.31 -3.63
CA PRO A 134 16.54 14.46 -2.71
C PRO A 134 15.30 15.36 -2.79
N ILE A 135 14.64 15.46 -3.95
CA ILE A 135 13.42 16.27 -4.11
C ILE A 135 12.25 15.65 -3.33
N THR A 136 12.13 14.33 -3.35
CA THR A 136 11.08 13.61 -2.63
C THR A 136 11.41 13.49 -1.15
N ARG A 137 12.63 13.03 -0.83
CA ARG A 137 13.05 12.74 0.55
C ARG A 137 12.98 13.95 1.48
N THR A 138 13.38 15.13 1.02
CA THR A 138 13.32 16.37 1.82
C THR A 138 11.90 16.81 2.17
N LYS A 139 10.87 16.27 1.52
CA LYS A 139 9.46 16.57 1.77
C LYS A 139 8.76 15.50 2.59
N MET A 140 9.40 14.37 2.83
CA MET A 140 8.81 13.28 3.62
C MET A 140 8.80 13.64 5.10
N ILE A 141 7.62 13.51 5.72
CA ILE A 141 7.38 13.62 7.16
C ILE A 141 7.28 12.20 7.71
N LEU A 142 8.29 11.76 8.44
CA LEU A 142 8.45 10.36 8.90
C LEU A 142 7.95 10.13 10.33
N LEU A 143 7.63 11.19 11.06
CA LEU A 143 6.93 11.13 12.33
C LEU A 143 5.50 11.63 12.14
N PRO A 144 4.50 11.02 12.77
CA PRO A 144 3.15 11.56 12.78
C PRO A 144 3.13 12.94 13.43
N VAL A 145 2.24 13.81 12.97
CA VAL A 145 2.11 15.18 13.49
C VAL A 145 0.73 15.31 14.13
N ARG A 146 0.69 15.76 15.38
CA ARG A 146 -0.56 16.08 16.10
C ARG A 146 -0.92 17.53 15.84
N ASP A 147 -1.79 17.74 14.86
CA ASP A 147 -2.33 19.06 14.49
C ASP A 147 -3.87 18.96 14.42
N GLN A 148 -4.53 19.94 15.01
CA GLN A 148 -6.00 20.03 14.99
C GLN A 148 -6.56 20.28 13.58
N SER A 149 -5.75 20.76 12.64
CA SER A 149 -6.18 21.12 11.28
C SER A 149 -6.57 19.94 10.40
N MET A 150 -6.12 18.71 10.69
CA MET A 150 -6.41 17.50 9.92
C MET A 150 -6.23 17.66 8.40
N ARG A 151 -5.23 18.43 7.96
CA ARG A 151 -5.01 18.78 6.55
C ARG A 151 -4.22 17.73 5.79
N GLU A 152 -3.38 16.99 6.50
CA GLU A 152 -2.45 16.01 5.96
C GLU A 152 -2.79 14.62 6.47
N VAL A 153 -2.33 13.58 5.76
CA VAL A 153 -2.58 12.18 6.14
C VAL A 153 -1.92 11.87 7.48
N PHE A 154 -0.71 12.37 7.68
CA PHE A 154 0.06 12.15 8.92
C PHE A 154 -0.48 12.92 10.15
N HIS A 155 -1.53 13.75 9.99
CA HIS A 155 -2.33 14.31 11.09
C HIS A 155 -3.46 13.37 11.54
N GLY A 156 -3.78 12.34 10.74
CA GLY A 156 -4.94 11.48 10.97
C GLY A 156 -4.74 10.50 12.12
N ASN A 157 -5.85 10.08 12.74
CA ASN A 157 -5.85 9.16 13.89
C ASN A 157 -5.15 7.81 13.61
N GLU A 158 -5.14 7.35 12.34
CA GLU A 158 -4.44 6.11 11.95
C GLU A 158 -2.91 6.22 12.06
N MET A 159 -2.37 7.44 12.26
CA MET A 159 -0.96 7.71 12.49
C MET A 159 -0.72 8.45 13.82
N ALA A 160 -1.37 9.60 14.02
CA ALA A 160 -1.04 10.54 15.10
C ALA A 160 -1.47 10.06 16.50
N HIS A 161 -2.49 9.20 16.59
CA HIS A 161 -3.06 8.75 17.88
C HIS A 161 -3.07 7.21 18.03
N GLN A 162 -2.07 6.55 17.45
CA GLN A 162 -1.92 5.10 17.58
C GLN A 162 -1.24 4.72 18.89
N THR A 163 -1.75 3.66 19.51
CA THR A 163 -1.14 2.99 20.69
C THR A 163 -0.58 1.61 20.36
N ASP A 164 -0.90 1.08 19.18
CA ASP A 164 -0.39 -0.20 18.68
C ASP A 164 0.99 0.02 18.07
N THR A 165 2.03 -0.49 18.74
CA THR A 165 3.44 -0.30 18.34
C THR A 165 3.80 -0.93 16.99
N ARG A 166 2.92 -1.80 16.45
CA ARG A 166 3.03 -2.24 15.05
C ARG A 166 2.76 -1.11 14.05
N LYS A 167 2.00 -0.08 14.47
CA LYS A 167 1.57 1.07 13.66
C LYS A 167 2.31 2.36 13.97
N THR A 168 3.13 2.40 15.00
CA THR A 168 3.86 3.62 15.40
C THR A 168 5.31 3.60 14.92
N PRO A 169 5.95 4.77 14.79
CA PRO A 169 7.39 4.82 14.53
C PRO A 169 8.16 4.00 15.56
N PRO A 170 8.99 3.03 15.13
CA PRO A 170 9.60 2.09 16.07
C PRO A 170 10.76 2.67 16.87
N CYS A 171 11.32 3.79 16.44
CA CYS A 171 12.43 4.41 17.12
C CYS A 171 12.51 5.93 16.85
N PHE A 172 13.29 6.60 17.71
CA PHE A 172 13.65 8.01 17.60
C PHE A 172 15.14 8.17 17.88
N ARG A 173 15.84 9.05 17.14
CA ARG A 173 17.25 9.39 17.40
C ARG A 173 17.33 10.64 18.25
N LEU A 174 17.98 10.53 19.39
CA LEU A 174 18.29 11.65 20.28
C LEU A 174 19.38 12.54 19.69
N SER A 175 19.48 13.77 20.17
CA SER A 175 20.50 14.74 19.76
C SER A 175 21.95 14.28 20.03
N ASN A 176 22.15 13.39 21.00
CA ASN A 176 23.44 12.76 21.29
C ASN A 176 23.82 11.62 20.33
N GLY A 177 22.95 11.30 19.34
CA GLY A 177 23.15 10.25 18.33
C GLY A 177 22.66 8.86 18.74
N GLU A 178 22.19 8.67 19.97
CA GLU A 178 21.60 7.40 20.38
C GLU A 178 20.18 7.20 19.83
N THR A 179 19.82 5.94 19.58
CA THR A 179 18.49 5.57 19.09
C THR A 179 17.69 4.90 20.20
N VAL A 180 16.55 5.48 20.54
CA VAL A 180 15.56 4.95 21.47
C VAL A 180 14.49 4.21 20.71
N PHE A 181 14.09 3.03 21.20
CA PHE A 181 13.04 2.22 20.59
C PHE A 181 11.77 2.23 21.44
N THR A 182 10.62 2.10 20.76
CA THR A 182 9.36 1.75 21.41
C THR A 182 9.47 0.36 22.04
N ASP A 183 8.57 0.06 22.97
CA ASP A 183 8.51 -1.24 23.67
C ASP A 183 9.72 -1.57 24.55
N GLU A 184 10.61 -0.63 24.79
CA GLU A 184 11.71 -0.76 25.75
C GLU A 184 11.48 0.13 26.97
N VAL A 185 11.95 -0.29 28.14
CA VAL A 185 11.91 0.56 29.32
C VAL A 185 13.03 1.60 29.25
N VAL A 186 12.70 2.84 29.51
CA VAL A 186 13.63 3.97 29.61
C VAL A 186 13.46 4.67 30.93
N GLN A 187 14.54 5.29 31.43
CA GLN A 187 14.50 6.20 32.56
C GLN A 187 14.62 7.62 32.04
N VAL A 188 13.75 8.50 32.49
CA VAL A 188 13.83 9.94 32.18
C VAL A 188 14.43 10.71 33.33
N THR A 189 14.89 11.93 33.08
CA THR A 189 15.43 12.84 34.10
C THR A 189 14.45 12.95 35.27
N GLY A 190 14.95 12.68 36.48
CA GLY A 190 14.13 12.58 37.69
C GLY A 190 13.79 11.15 38.12
N GLY A 191 14.30 10.15 37.40
CA GLY A 191 14.26 8.74 37.82
C GLY A 191 12.96 8.00 37.49
N GLN A 192 12.02 8.61 36.78
CA GLN A 192 10.78 7.95 36.37
C GLN A 192 11.06 6.92 35.27
N LEU A 193 10.48 5.72 35.41
CA LEU A 193 10.57 4.66 34.41
C LEU A 193 9.35 4.69 33.50
N LEU A 194 9.59 4.70 32.19
CA LEU A 194 8.58 4.79 31.14
C LEU A 194 8.83 3.73 30.08
N ARG A 195 7.76 3.30 29.40
CA ARG A 195 7.82 2.42 28.23
C ARG A 195 7.21 3.13 27.03
N PRO A 196 8.02 3.74 26.16
CA PRO A 196 7.57 4.43 24.95
C PRO A 196 6.74 3.51 24.05
N TYR A 197 5.66 4.04 23.48
CA TYR A 197 4.89 3.34 22.46
C TYR A 197 4.70 4.15 21.17
N THR A 198 4.95 5.48 21.19
CA THR A 198 4.92 6.31 20.00
C THR A 198 5.79 7.56 20.14
N PHE A 199 6.35 7.98 19.00
CA PHE A 199 7.03 9.27 18.83
C PHE A 199 6.25 10.09 17.81
N PHE A 200 6.09 11.39 18.06
CA PHE A 200 5.32 12.29 17.19
C PHE A 200 5.84 13.72 17.30
N ILE A 201 5.37 14.59 16.40
CA ILE A 201 5.59 16.04 16.44
C ILE A 201 4.33 16.69 16.99
N ASN A 202 4.46 17.58 17.97
CA ASN A 202 3.34 18.33 18.53
C ASN A 202 2.96 19.55 17.64
N GLU A 203 1.94 20.32 18.06
CA GLU A 203 1.47 21.52 17.32
C GLU A 203 2.55 22.61 17.21
N GLU A 204 3.47 22.69 18.17
CA GLU A 204 4.58 23.64 18.19
C GLU A 204 5.75 23.23 17.27
N GLY A 205 5.72 21.99 16.75
CA GLY A 205 6.78 21.43 15.91
C GLY A 205 7.87 20.68 16.69
N ASP A 206 7.68 20.47 17.98
CA ASP A 206 8.63 19.78 18.84
C ASP A 206 8.41 18.26 18.83
N PRO A 207 9.49 17.45 18.84
CA PRO A 207 9.38 16.01 19.06
C PRO A 207 8.84 15.71 20.46
N ARG A 208 7.89 14.78 20.52
CA ARG A 208 7.28 14.27 21.75
C ARG A 208 7.22 12.75 21.72
N CYS A 209 7.13 12.19 22.91
CA CYS A 209 6.95 10.76 23.12
C CYS A 209 5.79 10.53 24.08
N GLU A 210 4.94 9.56 23.75
CA GLU A 210 4.00 9.01 24.74
C GLU A 210 4.45 7.62 25.17
N ALA A 211 4.33 7.38 26.48
CA ALA A 211 4.76 6.15 27.11
C ALA A 211 3.80 5.68 28.20
N TRP A 212 3.84 4.40 28.47
CA TRP A 212 3.21 3.80 29.64
C TRP A 212 4.13 3.93 30.85
N GLN A 213 3.56 4.27 32.00
CA GLN A 213 4.32 4.31 33.24
C GLN A 213 4.70 2.90 33.66
N VAL A 214 5.96 2.72 34.09
CA VAL A 214 6.49 1.46 34.60
C VAL A 214 6.71 1.60 36.12
N ILE A 215 6.18 0.66 36.90
CA ILE A 215 6.27 0.67 38.37
C ILE A 215 6.94 -0.61 38.82
N ARG A 216 7.87 -0.49 39.77
CA ARG A 216 8.50 -1.63 40.40
C ARG A 216 7.52 -2.34 41.36
N ARG A 217 7.39 -3.66 41.21
CA ARG A 217 6.57 -4.54 42.08
C ARG A 217 7.44 -5.67 42.61
N GLY A 218 7.99 -5.49 43.82
CA GLY A 218 8.93 -6.48 44.38
C GLY A 218 10.16 -6.64 43.49
N ASP A 219 10.34 -7.85 42.95
CA ASP A 219 11.50 -8.20 42.12
C ASP A 219 11.26 -8.03 40.59
N HIS A 220 10.08 -7.51 40.18
CA HIS A 220 9.76 -7.28 38.80
C HIS A 220 9.18 -5.87 38.56
N PHE A 221 9.01 -5.50 37.30
CA PHE A 221 8.40 -4.24 36.88
C PHE A 221 7.06 -4.51 36.18
N GLU A 222 6.09 -3.64 36.41
CA GLU A 222 4.79 -3.66 35.75
C GLU A 222 4.61 -2.41 34.90
N ALA A 223 4.29 -2.60 33.59
CA ALA A 223 3.89 -1.54 32.71
C ALA A 223 2.36 -1.44 32.66
N TYR A 224 1.83 -0.29 33.01
CA TYR A 224 0.37 -0.06 33.00
C TYR A 224 -0.10 0.37 31.62
N ILE A 225 -0.79 -0.52 30.92
CA ILE A 225 -1.26 -0.30 29.54
C ILE A 225 -2.74 0.10 29.48
N GLN A 226 -3.55 -0.16 30.52
CA GLN A 226 -4.96 0.21 30.54
C GLN A 226 -5.38 0.88 31.84
N GLY A 227 -6.20 1.94 31.73
CA GLY A 227 -6.80 2.64 32.86
C GLY A 227 -5.94 3.73 33.50
N VAL A 228 -4.72 3.91 33.04
CA VAL A 228 -3.85 5.03 33.39
C VAL A 228 -3.61 5.85 32.13
N SER A 229 -3.74 7.17 32.20
CA SER A 229 -3.41 8.05 31.09
C SER A 229 -1.93 7.89 30.72
N PRO A 230 -1.59 7.82 29.45
CA PRO A 230 -0.20 7.82 29.02
C PRO A 230 0.52 9.09 29.49
N VAL A 231 1.82 8.97 29.68
CA VAL A 231 2.68 10.11 30.01
C VAL A 231 3.27 10.64 28.72
N GLU A 232 3.03 11.92 28.44
CA GLU A 232 3.71 12.65 27.35
C GLU A 232 4.96 13.33 27.91
N PHE A 233 6.07 13.23 27.18
CA PHE A 233 7.35 13.82 27.60
C PHE A 233 8.24 14.15 26.39
N ASP A 234 9.29 14.95 26.64
CA ASP A 234 10.33 15.23 25.67
C ASP A 234 11.31 14.04 25.60
N PRO A 235 11.49 13.38 24.46
CA PRO A 235 12.41 12.25 24.33
C PRO A 235 13.87 12.61 24.67
N GLU A 236 14.29 13.86 24.57
CA GLU A 236 15.64 14.31 24.96
C GLU A 236 15.89 14.23 26.46
N THR A 237 14.84 14.04 27.28
CA THR A 237 14.99 13.83 28.74
C THR A 237 15.35 12.40 29.11
N ILE A 238 15.49 11.49 28.14
CA ILE A 238 15.84 10.08 28.38
C ILE A 238 17.32 9.99 28.79
N GLU A 239 17.54 9.36 29.95
CA GLU A 239 18.87 9.05 30.46
C GLU A 239 19.39 7.76 29.80
N THR A 240 20.53 7.83 29.13
CA THR A 240 20.99 6.74 28.25
C THR A 240 21.93 5.73 28.91
N TRP A 241 22.59 6.13 29.98
CA TRP A 241 23.65 5.34 30.61
C TRP A 241 23.17 4.08 31.38
N GLU A 242 21.92 4.05 31.84
CA GLU A 242 21.36 2.89 32.56
C GLU A 242 20.55 1.92 31.68
N ARG A 243 20.49 2.15 30.39
CA ARG A 243 19.66 1.39 29.48
C ARG A 243 20.02 -0.10 29.43
N SER A 244 21.30 -0.45 29.54
CA SER A 244 21.75 -1.84 29.60
C SER A 244 21.18 -2.60 30.82
N VAL A 245 21.06 -1.92 31.95
CA VAL A 245 20.49 -2.50 33.18
C VAL A 245 18.98 -2.69 33.02
N LEU A 246 18.29 -1.72 32.41
CA LEU A 246 16.85 -1.79 32.20
C LEU A 246 16.45 -2.89 31.21
N HIS A 247 17.31 -3.26 30.26
CA HIS A 247 17.07 -4.37 29.34
C HIS A 247 17.16 -5.76 30.01
N GLU A 248 17.71 -5.87 31.20
CA GLU A 248 17.79 -7.14 31.96
C GLU A 248 16.57 -7.38 32.84
N VAL A 249 15.68 -6.40 32.98
CA VAL A 249 14.54 -6.45 33.88
C VAL A 249 13.30 -7.04 33.20
N ASP A 250 12.62 -7.98 33.88
CA ASP A 250 11.33 -8.48 33.41
C ASP A 250 10.23 -7.43 33.59
N VAL A 251 9.46 -7.21 32.53
CA VAL A 251 8.32 -6.29 32.51
C VAL A 251 7.06 -7.08 32.20
N PHE A 252 6.02 -6.87 32.99
CA PHE A 252 4.72 -7.52 32.82
C PHE A 252 3.63 -6.48 32.52
N ASP A 253 2.62 -6.89 31.78
CA ASP A 253 1.41 -6.10 31.64
C ASP A 253 0.50 -6.28 32.89
N GLN A 254 -0.60 -5.52 32.94
CA GLN A 254 -1.61 -5.60 33.99
C GLN A 254 -2.30 -6.97 34.11
N HIS A 255 -2.17 -7.85 33.13
CA HIS A 255 -2.71 -9.20 33.10
C HIS A 255 -1.66 -10.25 33.51
N GLY A 256 -0.44 -9.81 33.82
CA GLY A 256 0.68 -10.68 34.17
C GLY A 256 1.35 -11.34 32.97
N THR A 257 1.13 -10.80 31.74
CA THR A 257 1.81 -11.27 30.55
C THR A 257 3.21 -10.67 30.50
N ASN A 258 4.24 -11.49 30.32
CA ASN A 258 5.60 -11.01 30.16
C ASN A 258 5.75 -10.27 28.83
N LEU A 259 6.18 -9.02 28.89
CA LEU A 259 6.39 -8.16 27.72
C LEU A 259 7.83 -8.29 27.23
N PRO A 260 8.09 -8.11 25.92
CA PRO A 260 9.45 -8.09 25.39
C PRO A 260 10.29 -7.01 26.09
N ARG A 261 11.52 -7.37 26.48
CA ARG A 261 12.46 -6.45 27.13
C ARG A 261 13.10 -5.50 26.15
N ILE A 262 13.36 -6.01 24.94
CA ILE A 262 14.06 -5.31 23.86
C ILE A 262 13.18 -5.34 22.61
N ASN A 263 13.08 -4.23 21.90
CA ASN A 263 12.37 -4.19 20.64
C ASN A 263 13.06 -5.12 19.64
N HIS A 264 12.27 -5.97 18.97
CA HIS A 264 12.78 -6.98 18.02
C HIS A 264 13.57 -6.36 16.85
N LEU A 265 13.33 -5.09 16.51
CA LEU A 265 14.03 -4.39 15.45
C LEU A 265 15.43 -3.89 15.86
N ARG A 266 15.70 -3.72 17.16
CA ARG A 266 16.99 -3.17 17.65
C ARG A 266 18.20 -3.96 17.16
N LEU A 267 18.15 -5.29 17.26
CA LEU A 267 19.27 -6.13 16.84
C LEU A 267 19.56 -6.02 15.34
N LYS A 268 18.50 -5.96 14.54
CA LYS A 268 18.62 -5.78 13.08
C LYS A 268 19.08 -4.37 12.72
N ALA A 269 18.59 -3.38 13.43
CA ALA A 269 18.92 -1.98 13.18
C ALA A 269 20.39 -1.68 13.47
N GLY A 270 20.96 -2.26 14.52
CA GLY A 270 22.25 -1.82 15.05
C GLY A 270 22.14 -0.36 15.47
N ASN A 271 22.94 0.52 14.84
CA ASN A 271 22.88 1.97 15.07
C ASN A 271 22.05 2.71 14.00
N ARG A 272 21.42 2.02 13.05
CA ARG A 272 20.62 2.65 12.01
C ARG A 272 19.26 3.07 12.54
N LEU A 273 18.71 4.14 11.99
CA LEU A 273 17.31 4.48 12.17
C LEU A 273 16.41 3.44 11.51
N VAL A 274 15.24 3.21 12.09
CA VAL A 274 14.17 2.42 11.48
C VAL A 274 12.99 3.35 11.23
N TYR A 275 12.77 3.70 9.98
CA TYR A 275 11.63 4.52 9.59
C TYR A 275 10.39 3.66 9.37
N GLN A 276 9.26 4.12 9.89
CA GLN A 276 7.96 3.61 9.48
C GLN A 276 7.43 4.49 8.37
N VAL A 277 7.25 3.90 7.17
CA VAL A 277 6.73 4.62 6.00
C VAL A 277 5.27 4.25 5.78
N PRO A 278 4.34 5.20 6.00
CA PRO A 278 2.93 4.97 5.71
C PRO A 278 2.69 4.93 4.21
N VAL A 279 1.94 3.94 3.75
CA VAL A 279 1.54 3.81 2.34
C VAL A 279 0.02 3.74 2.21
N ILE A 280 -0.48 4.24 1.11
CA ILE A 280 -1.86 4.11 0.67
C ILE A 280 -1.87 3.23 -0.56
N LEU A 281 -2.67 2.17 -0.57
CA LEU A 281 -2.98 1.40 -1.76
C LEU A 281 -4.27 1.90 -2.40
N PHE A 282 -4.31 1.90 -3.70
CA PHE A 282 -5.47 2.28 -4.50
C PHE A 282 -5.75 1.21 -5.55
N GLU A 283 -6.98 0.73 -5.62
CA GLU A 283 -7.45 -0.22 -6.63
C GLU A 283 -8.50 0.45 -7.50
N ASP A 284 -8.30 0.39 -8.84
CA ASP A 284 -9.21 1.01 -9.79
C ASP A 284 -9.32 0.19 -11.08
N GLU A 285 -10.49 0.27 -11.70
CA GLU A 285 -10.78 -0.30 -13.01
C GLU A 285 -10.70 0.80 -14.07
N THR A 286 -9.77 0.66 -15.00
CA THR A 286 -9.61 1.58 -16.11
C THR A 286 -9.89 0.90 -17.45
N SER A 287 -10.41 1.65 -18.43
CA SER A 287 -10.56 1.12 -19.79
C SER A 287 -9.27 1.34 -20.58
N GLY A 288 -8.66 0.26 -21.05
CA GLY A 288 -7.49 0.29 -21.94
C GLY A 288 -7.82 0.62 -23.39
N SER A 289 -9.11 0.81 -23.74
CA SER A 289 -9.54 1.07 -25.12
C SER A 289 -9.78 2.55 -25.37
N THR A 290 -9.26 3.06 -26.47
CA THR A 290 -9.60 4.40 -27.00
C THR A 290 -10.95 4.41 -27.73
N THR A 291 -11.56 3.23 -27.93
CA THR A 291 -12.88 3.07 -28.54
C THR A 291 -13.97 3.08 -27.47
N LYS A 292 -15.24 3.19 -27.88
CA LYS A 292 -16.38 3.11 -26.95
C LYS A 292 -16.60 1.72 -26.30
N ARG A 293 -15.79 0.71 -26.64
CA ARG A 293 -15.85 -0.62 -26.04
C ARG A 293 -15.07 -0.60 -24.72
N TRP A 294 -15.74 -0.99 -23.65
CA TRP A 294 -15.10 -1.20 -22.36
C TRP A 294 -14.10 -2.37 -22.47
N ASN A 295 -12.87 -2.14 -22.07
CA ASN A 295 -11.82 -3.13 -21.95
C ASN A 295 -11.18 -2.93 -20.58
N GLU A 296 -11.64 -3.72 -19.62
CA GLU A 296 -11.31 -3.60 -18.21
C GLU A 296 -9.84 -3.92 -17.93
N HIS A 297 -9.18 -3.00 -17.26
CA HIS A 297 -7.85 -3.18 -16.69
C HIS A 297 -7.92 -2.85 -15.21
N ILE A 298 -7.76 -3.86 -14.36
CA ILE A 298 -7.66 -3.67 -12.92
C ILE A 298 -6.23 -3.28 -12.59
N GLY A 299 -6.05 -2.14 -11.94
CA GLY A 299 -4.75 -1.62 -11.54
C GLY A 299 -4.63 -1.46 -10.03
N ILE A 300 -3.47 -1.84 -9.48
CA ILE A 300 -3.07 -1.57 -8.10
C ILE A 300 -2.01 -0.49 -8.12
N TYR A 301 -2.26 0.57 -7.40
CA TYR A 301 -1.37 1.74 -7.28
C TYR A 301 -0.99 1.96 -5.82
N MET A 302 0.13 2.66 -5.61
CA MET A 302 0.62 3.03 -4.30
C MET A 302 0.98 4.52 -4.26
N SER A 303 0.67 5.17 -3.15
CA SER A 303 1.18 6.50 -2.79
C SER A 303 1.90 6.43 -1.45
N ASN A 304 3.00 7.19 -1.33
CA ASN A 304 3.74 7.36 -0.09
C ASN A 304 3.06 8.45 0.76
N ALA A 305 2.41 8.05 1.85
CA ALA A 305 1.65 8.95 2.70
C ALA A 305 2.50 9.73 3.73
N ALA A 306 3.83 9.52 3.74
CA ALA A 306 4.75 10.41 4.41
C ALA A 306 4.91 11.75 3.66
N LEU A 307 4.46 11.83 2.40
CA LEU A 307 4.47 13.07 1.63
C LEU A 307 3.26 13.95 1.98
N PRO A 308 3.41 15.28 2.01
CA PRO A 308 2.29 16.19 2.08
C PRO A 308 1.33 16.00 0.91
N ARG A 309 0.04 16.30 1.11
CA ARG A 309 -1.00 16.15 0.11
C ARG A 309 -0.66 16.79 -1.24
N ALA A 310 -0.12 18.01 -1.21
CA ALA A 310 0.30 18.72 -2.42
C ALA A 310 1.37 17.98 -3.25
N GLU A 311 2.17 17.14 -2.61
CA GLU A 311 3.13 16.26 -3.28
C GLU A 311 2.48 14.94 -3.70
N MET A 312 1.65 14.31 -2.85
CA MET A 312 0.95 13.07 -3.18
C MET A 312 0.04 13.24 -4.42
N ASP A 313 -0.60 14.40 -4.57
CA ASP A 313 -1.48 14.73 -5.71
C ASP A 313 -0.71 14.82 -7.05
N LYS A 314 0.63 14.87 -7.01
CA LYS A 314 1.44 14.87 -8.24
C LYS A 314 1.45 13.48 -8.87
N ARG A 315 1.21 13.44 -10.17
CA ARG A 315 1.16 12.19 -10.96
C ARG A 315 2.41 11.31 -10.78
N ILE A 316 3.60 11.91 -10.60
CA ILE A 316 4.86 11.18 -10.41
C ILE A 316 4.89 10.39 -9.09
N ASN A 317 4.11 10.81 -8.08
CA ASN A 317 4.05 10.19 -6.77
C ASN A 317 2.95 9.13 -6.65
N VAL A 318 2.15 8.93 -7.72
CA VAL A 318 1.23 7.80 -7.85
C VAL A 318 1.95 6.69 -8.61
N LYS A 319 2.26 5.61 -7.91
CA LYS A 319 3.15 4.54 -8.39
C LYS A 319 2.35 3.30 -8.73
N LEU A 320 2.41 2.86 -10.00
CA LEU A 320 1.79 1.60 -10.42
C LEU A 320 2.55 0.43 -9.81
N LEU A 321 1.85 -0.47 -9.12
CA LEU A 321 2.38 -1.74 -8.64
C LEU A 321 2.07 -2.89 -9.60
N SER A 322 0.82 -3.01 -10.03
CA SER A 322 0.42 -4.10 -10.92
C SER A 322 -0.81 -3.70 -11.76
N VAL A 323 -0.95 -4.30 -12.93
CA VAL A 323 -2.14 -4.13 -13.77
C VAL A 323 -2.42 -5.41 -14.56
N SER A 324 -3.68 -5.78 -14.69
CA SER A 324 -4.07 -6.96 -15.48
C SER A 324 -5.48 -6.82 -16.06
N THR A 325 -5.68 -7.47 -17.22
CA THR A 325 -6.99 -7.70 -17.86
C THR A 325 -7.54 -9.10 -17.61
N LYS A 326 -6.76 -9.98 -16.96
CA LYS A 326 -7.03 -11.42 -16.87
C LYS A 326 -7.09 -11.94 -15.43
N VAL A 327 -6.52 -11.19 -14.50
CA VAL A 327 -6.34 -11.58 -13.11
C VAL A 327 -7.24 -10.72 -12.24
N SER A 328 -7.86 -11.31 -11.22
CA SER A 328 -8.75 -10.59 -10.32
C SER A 328 -8.01 -9.55 -9.47
N GLY A 329 -8.71 -8.49 -9.04
CA GLY A 329 -8.17 -7.51 -8.11
C GLY A 329 -7.66 -8.14 -6.81
N HIS A 330 -8.34 -9.18 -6.31
CA HIS A 330 -7.88 -9.93 -5.13
C HIS A 330 -6.51 -10.59 -5.32
N ASP A 331 -6.24 -11.17 -6.50
CA ASP A 331 -4.95 -11.79 -6.79
C ASP A 331 -3.85 -10.74 -6.94
N LEU A 332 -4.15 -9.62 -7.63
CA LEU A 332 -3.21 -8.49 -7.74
C LEU A 332 -2.91 -7.89 -6.37
N MET A 333 -3.94 -7.63 -5.56
CA MET A 333 -3.81 -7.11 -4.19
C MET A 333 -3.04 -8.09 -3.29
N SER A 334 -3.21 -9.41 -3.49
CA SER A 334 -2.50 -10.44 -2.72
C SER A 334 -0.99 -10.32 -2.82
N ALA A 335 -0.46 -10.03 -4.01
CA ALA A 335 0.99 -9.86 -4.20
C ALA A 335 1.52 -8.65 -3.42
N ALA A 336 0.83 -7.51 -3.49
CA ALA A 336 1.21 -6.31 -2.74
C ALA A 336 1.12 -6.51 -1.22
N VAL A 337 0.07 -7.20 -0.75
CA VAL A 337 -0.12 -7.51 0.68
C VAL A 337 0.93 -8.48 1.19
N ASP A 338 1.26 -9.53 0.44
CA ASP A 338 2.30 -10.50 0.83
C ASP A 338 3.66 -9.81 0.98
N GLU A 339 4.00 -8.90 0.07
CA GLU A 339 5.21 -8.09 0.16
C GLU A 339 5.18 -7.14 1.37
N LEU A 340 4.06 -6.44 1.60
CA LEU A 340 3.92 -5.55 2.76
C LEU A 340 4.08 -6.29 4.09
N ILE A 341 3.52 -7.50 4.22
CA ILE A 341 3.71 -8.34 5.41
C ILE A 341 5.18 -8.71 5.57
N ALA A 342 5.84 -9.16 4.50
CA ALA A 342 7.25 -9.54 4.53
C ALA A 342 8.13 -8.35 4.96
N LEU A 343 7.93 -7.18 4.35
CA LEU A 343 8.71 -5.97 4.65
C LEU A 343 8.39 -5.36 6.02
N HIS A 344 7.19 -5.58 6.53
CA HIS A 344 6.83 -5.16 7.89
C HIS A 344 7.58 -5.98 8.94
N ASN A 345 7.65 -7.31 8.75
CA ASN A 345 8.32 -8.23 9.65
C ASN A 345 9.85 -8.20 9.50
N ASP A 346 10.33 -7.90 8.29
CA ASP A 346 11.76 -7.83 7.96
C ASP A 346 12.11 -6.52 7.23
N PRO A 347 12.26 -5.38 7.95
CA PRO A 347 12.59 -4.08 7.36
C PRO A 347 13.84 -4.12 6.49
N PHE A 348 13.82 -3.38 5.39
CA PHE A 348 14.87 -3.36 4.37
C PHE A 348 15.76 -2.11 4.45
N PRO A 349 17.04 -2.19 4.04
CA PRO A 349 17.94 -1.05 4.07
C PRO A 349 17.65 -0.08 2.91
N VAL A 350 17.80 1.22 3.20
CA VAL A 350 17.74 2.32 2.24
C VAL A 350 18.91 3.28 2.47
N HIS A 351 19.38 3.92 1.41
CA HIS A 351 20.23 5.10 1.56
C HIS A 351 19.35 6.34 1.72
N ASP A 352 19.39 6.95 2.89
CA ASP A 352 18.72 8.23 3.16
C ASP A 352 19.59 9.37 2.63
N CYS A 353 19.27 9.90 1.44
CA CYS A 353 20.06 10.94 0.80
C CYS A 353 20.01 12.28 1.55
N PHE A 354 19.05 12.50 2.45
CA PHE A 354 18.95 13.72 3.26
C PHE A 354 19.93 13.69 4.44
N LEU A 355 20.02 12.55 5.14
CA LEU A 355 20.97 12.38 6.24
C LEU A 355 22.33 11.85 5.77
N ASN A 356 22.42 11.39 4.51
CA ASN A 356 23.58 10.72 3.91
C ASN A 356 24.04 9.50 4.72
N GLU A 357 23.09 8.69 5.16
CA GLU A 357 23.35 7.47 5.95
C GLU A 357 22.45 6.31 5.52
N GLU A 358 22.81 5.09 5.93
CA GLU A 358 21.95 3.93 5.75
C GLU A 358 20.92 3.86 6.88
N ALA A 359 19.64 3.70 6.51
CA ALA A 359 18.54 3.47 7.41
C ALA A 359 17.78 2.19 7.04
N LEU A 360 16.94 1.70 7.92
CA LEU A 360 15.96 0.64 7.64
C LEU A 360 14.58 1.26 7.44
N VAL A 361 13.77 0.63 6.58
CA VAL A 361 12.38 1.02 6.36
C VAL A 361 11.46 -0.15 6.62
N ARG A 362 10.42 0.12 7.41
CA ARG A 362 9.27 -0.73 7.65
C ARG A 362 8.04 -0.06 7.04
N PRO A 363 7.52 -0.51 5.89
CA PRO A 363 6.30 0.06 5.33
C PRO A 363 5.08 -0.41 6.13
N ILE A 364 4.07 0.46 6.20
CA ILE A 364 2.78 0.14 6.82
C ILE A 364 1.64 0.65 5.95
N LEU A 365 0.69 -0.23 5.64
CA LEU A 365 -0.54 0.18 4.99
C LEU A 365 -1.42 0.94 5.99
N ILE A 366 -1.82 2.17 5.64
CA ILE A 366 -2.71 2.98 6.49
C ILE A 366 -4.11 3.10 5.90
N PHE A 367 -4.23 3.15 4.56
CA PHE A 367 -5.51 3.16 3.86
C PHE A 367 -5.44 2.31 2.60
N CYS A 368 -6.59 1.68 2.28
CA CYS A 368 -6.84 1.12 0.96
C CYS A 368 -8.05 1.86 0.36
N VAL A 369 -7.82 2.55 -0.76
CA VAL A 369 -8.81 3.41 -1.40
C VAL A 369 -9.32 2.74 -2.67
N ALA A 370 -10.62 2.80 -2.89
CA ALA A 370 -11.27 2.31 -4.09
C ALA A 370 -12.66 2.95 -4.23
N ASP A 371 -13.31 2.79 -5.36
CA ASP A 371 -14.72 3.14 -5.50
C ASP A 371 -15.61 2.30 -4.55
N ASN A 372 -16.89 2.67 -4.39
CA ASN A 372 -17.75 2.01 -3.41
C ASN A 372 -17.95 0.50 -3.64
N PRO A 373 -18.19 -0.01 -4.85
CA PRO A 373 -18.28 -1.44 -5.12
C PRO A 373 -16.98 -2.18 -4.77
N MET A 374 -15.85 -1.67 -5.22
CA MET A 374 -14.54 -2.24 -4.99
C MET A 374 -14.16 -2.19 -3.50
N ALA A 375 -14.39 -1.05 -2.84
CA ALA A 375 -14.16 -0.90 -1.41
C ALA A 375 -15.03 -1.85 -0.57
N ALA A 376 -16.26 -2.14 -0.98
CA ALA A 376 -17.10 -3.15 -0.33
C ALA A 376 -16.49 -4.56 -0.50
N MET A 377 -16.00 -4.89 -1.68
CA MET A 377 -15.33 -6.16 -1.97
C MET A 377 -14.06 -6.32 -1.13
N LEU A 378 -13.19 -5.31 -1.11
CA LEU A 378 -11.94 -5.31 -0.36
C LEU A 378 -12.14 -5.43 1.16
N SER A 379 -13.23 -4.84 1.68
CA SER A 379 -13.58 -4.89 3.11
C SER A 379 -14.47 -6.07 3.49
N ALA A 380 -14.60 -7.09 2.63
CA ALA A 380 -15.46 -8.24 2.84
C ALA A 380 -16.93 -7.88 3.18
N SER A 381 -17.43 -6.76 2.64
CA SER A 381 -18.81 -6.31 2.82
C SER A 381 -19.68 -6.77 1.66
N ILE A 382 -20.90 -7.22 1.96
CA ILE A 382 -21.90 -7.58 0.94
C ILE A 382 -22.46 -6.33 0.21
N GLY A 383 -22.14 -5.13 0.69
CA GLY A 383 -22.61 -3.87 0.14
C GLY A 383 -24.13 -3.70 0.30
N MET A 384 -24.74 -3.01 -0.66
CA MET A 384 -26.15 -2.61 -0.60
C MET A 384 -27.18 -3.76 -0.67
N SER A 385 -26.73 -4.99 -0.96
CA SER A 385 -27.59 -6.18 -0.93
C SER A 385 -27.79 -6.80 0.46
N GLY A 386 -27.01 -6.36 1.45
CA GLY A 386 -27.13 -6.77 2.85
C GLY A 386 -28.11 -5.93 3.67
N LEU A 387 -28.53 -6.44 4.81
CA LEU A 387 -29.32 -5.67 5.79
C LEU A 387 -28.45 -4.63 6.50
N HIS A 388 -27.14 -4.88 6.62
CA HIS A 388 -26.14 -3.98 7.16
C HIS A 388 -25.11 -3.65 6.08
N ALA A 389 -25.49 -2.70 5.20
CA ALA A 389 -24.73 -2.38 4.00
C ALA A 389 -23.41 -1.63 4.27
N CYS A 390 -23.29 -0.96 5.42
CA CYS A 390 -22.10 -0.19 5.75
C CYS A 390 -20.90 -1.11 6.01
N ARG A 391 -19.75 -0.80 5.36
CA ARG A 391 -18.51 -1.54 5.60
C ARG A 391 -17.84 -1.21 6.93
N CYS A 392 -18.03 0.02 7.44
CA CYS A 392 -17.37 0.50 8.66
C CYS A 392 -18.17 0.20 9.94
N CYS A 393 -19.49 0.04 9.86
CA CYS A 393 -20.32 -0.17 11.04
C CYS A 393 -21.56 -1.04 10.73
N ARG A 394 -22.32 -1.36 11.78
CA ARG A 394 -23.56 -2.15 11.68
C ARG A 394 -24.81 -1.29 11.44
N ALA A 395 -24.65 -0.13 10.78
CA ALA A 395 -25.80 0.64 10.35
C ALA A 395 -26.61 -0.15 9.32
N GLY A 396 -27.93 -0.14 9.45
CA GLY A 396 -28.82 -0.89 8.57
C GLY A 396 -30.04 -1.44 9.31
N GLY A 397 -30.68 -2.42 8.69
CA GLY A 397 -31.86 -3.10 9.19
C GLY A 397 -32.75 -3.63 8.06
N THR A 398 -33.86 -4.26 8.41
CA THR A 398 -34.84 -4.71 7.41
C THR A 398 -35.53 -3.53 6.73
N ARG A 399 -36.01 -3.73 5.49
CA ARG A 399 -36.78 -2.69 4.77
C ARG A 399 -38.02 -2.19 5.56
N ARG A 400 -38.60 -3.09 6.37
CA ARG A 400 -39.72 -2.71 7.26
C ARG A 400 -39.25 -1.75 8.33
N GLN A 401 -38.18 -2.07 9.06
CA GLN A 401 -37.63 -1.18 10.09
C GLN A 401 -37.21 0.18 9.52
N MET A 402 -36.57 0.21 8.34
CA MET A 402 -36.15 1.44 7.69
C MET A 402 -37.33 2.35 7.23
N LYS A 403 -38.55 1.80 7.06
CA LYS A 403 -39.74 2.56 6.74
C LYS A 403 -40.40 3.21 7.98
N GLU A 404 -40.07 2.76 9.17
CA GLU A 404 -40.56 3.32 10.42
C GLU A 404 -39.74 4.58 10.76
N VAL A 405 -40.36 5.63 11.32
CA VAL A 405 -39.71 6.91 11.63
C VAL A 405 -38.47 6.73 12.50
N LEU A 406 -38.60 5.95 13.58
CA LEU A 406 -37.45 5.66 14.47
C LEU A 406 -36.39 4.78 13.78
N GLY A 407 -36.80 3.83 12.95
CA GLY A 407 -35.93 2.97 12.20
C GLY A 407 -35.11 3.74 11.16
N PHE A 408 -35.75 4.67 10.45
CA PHE A 408 -35.08 5.58 9.53
C PHE A 408 -34.09 6.51 10.25
N ALA A 409 -34.50 7.11 11.36
CA ALA A 409 -33.65 7.97 12.17
C ALA A 409 -32.41 7.19 12.73
N ASN A 410 -32.58 5.92 13.11
CA ASN A 410 -31.50 5.07 13.58
C ASN A 410 -30.56 4.64 12.43
N PHE A 411 -31.09 4.48 11.20
CA PHE A 411 -30.29 4.19 10.02
C PHE A 411 -29.31 5.33 9.69
N LEU A 412 -29.69 6.58 9.98
CA LEU A 412 -28.84 7.75 9.78
C LEU A 412 -27.78 7.95 10.89
N LYS A 413 -27.87 7.19 11.98
CA LYS A 413 -26.87 7.22 13.05
C LYS A 413 -25.74 6.26 12.77
N LEU A 414 -24.56 6.60 13.29
CA LEU A 414 -23.41 5.68 13.28
C LEU A 414 -23.79 4.42 14.07
N GLY A 415 -23.74 3.26 13.42
CA GLY A 415 -23.93 1.97 14.08
C GLY A 415 -22.70 1.53 14.88
N THR A 416 -22.80 0.41 15.59
CA THR A 416 -21.64 -0.21 16.24
C THR A 416 -20.56 -0.46 15.20
N LYS A 417 -19.33 -0.01 15.47
CA LYS A 417 -18.17 -0.21 14.55
C LYS A 417 -17.97 -1.70 14.29
N LYS A 418 -17.66 -2.02 13.04
CA LYS A 418 -17.11 -3.31 12.63
C LYS A 418 -15.58 -3.22 12.74
N ASN A 419 -14.93 -4.37 12.90
CA ASN A 419 -13.48 -4.48 12.85
C ASN A 419 -13.07 -5.77 12.13
N SER A 420 -11.81 -5.85 11.73
CA SER A 420 -11.27 -7.02 11.01
C SER A 420 -11.43 -8.32 11.78
N VAL A 421 -11.30 -8.30 13.11
CA VAL A 421 -11.48 -9.50 13.97
C VAL A 421 -12.88 -10.07 13.85
N ASP A 422 -13.90 -9.21 13.90
CA ASP A 422 -15.30 -9.64 13.75
C ASP A 422 -15.57 -10.21 12.37
N VAL A 423 -14.99 -9.60 11.31
CA VAL A 423 -15.10 -10.08 9.93
C VAL A 423 -14.44 -11.45 9.78
N ILE A 424 -13.21 -11.63 10.27
CA ILE A 424 -12.49 -12.91 10.22
C ILE A 424 -13.26 -14.01 10.98
N LYS A 425 -13.76 -13.70 12.18
CA LYS A 425 -14.59 -14.63 12.97
C LYS A 425 -15.86 -15.01 12.23
N GLU A 426 -16.50 -14.05 11.55
CA GLU A 426 -17.71 -14.29 10.79
C GLU A 426 -17.45 -15.15 9.55
N ASN A 427 -16.39 -14.87 8.79
CA ASN A 427 -15.98 -15.68 7.65
C ASN A 427 -15.71 -17.14 8.06
N ARG A 428 -15.04 -17.36 9.19
CA ARG A 428 -14.85 -18.72 9.74
C ARG A 428 -16.16 -19.44 10.06
N LYS A 429 -17.16 -18.70 10.59
CA LYS A 429 -18.52 -19.27 10.81
C LYS A 429 -19.20 -19.63 9.50
N GLN A 430 -19.03 -18.82 8.46
CA GLN A 430 -19.59 -19.08 7.12
C GLN A 430 -18.99 -20.35 6.50
N ILE A 431 -17.67 -20.53 6.58
CA ILE A 431 -17.01 -21.78 6.16
C ILE A 431 -17.57 -22.98 6.92
N ASN A 432 -17.78 -22.87 8.23
CA ASN A 432 -18.34 -23.94 9.04
C ASN A 432 -19.80 -24.26 8.66
N LEU A 433 -20.59 -23.27 8.26
CA LEU A 433 -21.96 -23.48 7.76
C LEU A 433 -21.97 -24.12 6.37
N ALA A 434 -21.08 -23.70 5.47
CA ALA A 434 -20.92 -24.28 4.15
C ALA A 434 -20.55 -25.78 4.25
N ALA A 435 -19.65 -26.15 5.15
CA ALA A 435 -19.27 -27.53 5.42
C ALA A 435 -20.44 -28.41 5.93
N LYS A 436 -21.52 -27.80 6.46
CA LYS A 436 -22.75 -28.50 6.84
C LYS A 436 -23.76 -28.66 5.70
N GLY A 437 -23.45 -28.13 4.51
CA GLY A 437 -24.26 -28.28 3.31
C GLY A 437 -25.54 -27.42 3.22
N VAL A 438 -25.71 -26.40 4.12
CA VAL A 438 -26.95 -25.61 4.20
C VAL A 438 -26.79 -24.25 3.54
N ALA A 439 -26.95 -24.18 2.21
CA ALA A 439 -26.75 -22.98 1.40
C ALA A 439 -27.67 -21.81 1.78
N SER A 440 -28.96 -22.08 2.11
CA SER A 440 -29.91 -21.03 2.49
C SER A 440 -29.52 -20.33 3.80
N THR A 441 -29.04 -21.12 4.78
CA THR A 441 -28.56 -20.58 6.05
C THR A 441 -27.31 -19.71 5.86
N LEU A 442 -26.38 -20.12 4.98
CA LEU A 442 -25.20 -19.34 4.63
C LEU A 442 -25.60 -18.00 3.99
N SER A 443 -26.44 -18.02 2.95
CA SER A 443 -26.89 -16.83 2.24
C SER A 443 -27.65 -15.84 3.16
N ASN A 444 -28.55 -16.38 4.00
CA ASN A 444 -29.26 -15.54 4.99
C ASN A 444 -28.27 -14.90 5.97
N ARG A 445 -27.29 -15.66 6.44
CA ARG A 445 -26.28 -15.13 7.38
C ARG A 445 -25.43 -14.03 6.76
N GLN A 446 -24.97 -14.19 5.51
CA GLN A 446 -24.23 -13.15 4.77
C GLN A 446 -25.08 -11.87 4.67
N ARG A 447 -26.34 -11.99 4.29
CA ARG A 447 -27.27 -10.86 4.21
C ARG A 447 -27.49 -10.19 5.57
N ASP A 448 -27.71 -11.00 6.63
CA ASP A 448 -28.08 -10.52 7.96
C ASP A 448 -26.89 -9.85 8.68
N THR A 449 -25.66 -10.34 8.45
CA THR A 449 -24.44 -9.75 9.02
C THR A 449 -23.86 -8.61 8.18
N GLY A 450 -24.20 -8.57 6.87
CA GLY A 450 -23.60 -7.66 5.91
C GLY A 450 -22.15 -8.01 5.54
N ILE A 451 -21.69 -9.24 5.91
CA ILE A 451 -20.32 -9.71 5.66
C ILE A 451 -20.36 -10.82 4.61
N LYS A 452 -19.61 -10.61 3.53
CA LYS A 452 -19.38 -11.57 2.47
C LYS A 452 -18.00 -11.32 1.85
N ASP A 453 -17.04 -12.12 2.22
CA ASP A 453 -15.68 -12.06 1.68
C ASP A 453 -15.61 -12.84 0.36
N GLY A 454 -15.01 -12.24 -0.68
CA GLY A 454 -14.96 -12.83 -2.02
C GLY A 454 -14.17 -14.13 -2.06
N VAL A 455 -13.03 -14.20 -1.38
CA VAL A 455 -12.19 -15.42 -1.30
C VAL A 455 -12.91 -16.50 -0.49
N THR A 456 -13.40 -16.14 0.70
CA THR A 456 -14.16 -17.06 1.55
C THR A 456 -15.42 -17.59 0.84
N ALA A 457 -16.09 -16.77 0.02
CA ALA A 457 -17.30 -17.19 -0.70
C ALA A 457 -17.01 -18.32 -1.71
N VAL A 458 -15.91 -18.23 -2.47
CA VAL A 458 -15.47 -19.29 -3.40
C VAL A 458 -15.24 -20.60 -2.63
N LEU A 459 -14.54 -20.53 -1.50
CA LEU A 459 -14.29 -21.70 -0.65
C LEU A 459 -15.59 -22.28 -0.06
N CYS A 460 -16.54 -21.43 0.31
CA CYS A 460 -17.87 -21.87 0.76
C CYS A 460 -18.64 -22.58 -0.34
N ASP A 461 -18.57 -22.10 -1.58
CA ASP A 461 -19.24 -22.74 -2.73
C ASP A 461 -18.64 -24.12 -3.03
N GLU A 462 -17.30 -24.27 -2.96
CA GLU A 462 -16.63 -25.57 -3.05
C GLU A 462 -17.12 -26.56 -1.97
N LEU A 463 -17.16 -26.12 -0.70
CA LEU A 463 -17.63 -26.95 0.41
C LEU A 463 -19.10 -27.35 0.26
N LEU A 464 -19.96 -26.42 -0.20
CA LEU A 464 -21.36 -26.71 -0.49
C LEU A 464 -21.52 -27.72 -1.63
N ALA A 465 -20.69 -27.61 -2.68
CA ALA A 465 -20.68 -28.57 -3.79
C ALA A 465 -20.25 -29.97 -3.31
N LEU A 466 -19.19 -30.04 -2.53
CA LEU A 466 -18.74 -31.28 -1.89
C LEU A 466 -19.85 -31.89 -1.01
N SER A 467 -20.49 -31.09 -0.17
CA SER A 467 -21.52 -31.54 0.79
C SER A 467 -22.80 -32.04 0.11
N LYS A 468 -23.05 -31.69 -1.16
CA LYS A 468 -24.22 -32.14 -1.95
C LYS A 468 -23.97 -33.43 -2.69
N SER A 469 -22.73 -33.88 -2.83
CA SER A 469 -22.41 -35.15 -3.44
C SER A 469 -22.90 -36.29 -2.54
N LYS A 470 -23.25 -37.48 -3.12
CA LYS A 470 -23.93 -38.57 -2.40
C LYS A 470 -23.19 -38.96 -1.12
N PRO A 471 -23.89 -39.10 0.02
CA PRO A 471 -23.29 -39.45 1.28
C PRO A 471 -22.71 -40.86 1.25
N ASP A 472 -21.39 -40.94 1.25
CA ASP A 472 -20.61 -42.16 1.50
C ASP A 472 -19.89 -41.99 2.85
N ARG A 473 -19.49 -43.09 3.50
CA ARG A 473 -18.76 -43.06 4.79
C ARG A 473 -17.49 -42.18 4.77
N HIS A 474 -16.87 -42.01 3.61
CA HIS A 474 -15.68 -41.16 3.41
C HIS A 474 -16.02 -39.72 3.09
N HIS A 475 -17.27 -39.37 2.84
CA HIS A 475 -17.71 -38.05 2.42
C HIS A 475 -17.53 -37.01 3.53
N ASP A 476 -17.98 -37.30 4.75
CA ASP A 476 -17.82 -36.39 5.89
C ASP A 476 -16.34 -36.13 6.25
N GLU A 477 -15.48 -37.12 6.04
CA GLU A 477 -14.04 -36.99 6.24
C GLU A 477 -13.41 -36.14 5.15
N ALA A 478 -13.80 -36.27 3.91
CA ALA A 478 -13.32 -35.42 2.81
C ALA A 478 -13.70 -33.96 3.01
N VAL A 479 -14.94 -33.66 3.42
CA VAL A 479 -15.39 -32.30 3.74
C VAL A 479 -14.60 -31.72 4.93
N LYS A 480 -14.37 -32.52 5.96
CA LYS A 480 -13.57 -32.10 7.13
C LYS A 480 -12.10 -31.83 6.75
N ALA A 481 -11.50 -32.73 5.94
CA ALA A 481 -10.12 -32.59 5.47
C ALA A 481 -9.97 -31.34 4.60
N ARG A 482 -10.87 -31.14 3.63
CA ARG A 482 -10.84 -29.94 2.76
C ARG A 482 -11.03 -28.66 3.56
N ARG A 483 -11.98 -28.64 4.50
CA ARG A 483 -12.18 -27.50 5.41
C ARG A 483 -10.92 -27.19 6.23
N LYS A 484 -10.23 -28.23 6.74
CA LYS A 484 -8.99 -28.04 7.50
C LYS A 484 -7.91 -27.42 6.63
N GLU A 485 -7.67 -27.97 5.46
CA GLU A 485 -6.73 -27.46 4.46
C GLU A 485 -7.02 -25.98 4.11
N MET A 486 -8.29 -25.64 3.87
CA MET A 486 -8.69 -24.26 3.59
C MET A 486 -8.34 -23.30 4.73
N LEU A 487 -8.58 -23.71 5.97
CA LEU A 487 -8.31 -22.86 7.15
C LEU A 487 -6.81 -22.74 7.50
N GLU A 488 -5.98 -23.63 6.97
CA GLU A 488 -4.52 -23.56 7.06
C GLU A 488 -3.90 -22.68 5.96
N GLY A 489 -4.65 -22.39 4.87
CA GLY A 489 -4.22 -21.59 3.74
C GLY A 489 -4.68 -20.13 3.80
N LYS A 490 -4.64 -19.48 2.64
CA LYS A 490 -5.12 -18.08 2.44
C LYS A 490 -6.63 -18.10 2.19
N TRP A 491 -7.43 -18.17 3.24
CA TRP A 491 -8.86 -18.43 3.18
C TRP A 491 -9.77 -17.19 3.26
N HIS A 492 -9.21 -16.00 3.28
CA HIS A 492 -9.93 -14.72 3.27
C HIS A 492 -9.22 -13.66 2.43
N SER A 493 -9.89 -12.56 2.16
CA SER A 493 -9.37 -11.44 1.36
C SER A 493 -7.99 -10.98 1.81
N PRO A 494 -7.13 -10.54 0.87
CA PRO A 494 -5.74 -10.18 1.17
C PRO A 494 -5.61 -9.17 2.29
N LEU A 495 -6.40 -8.09 2.29
CA LEU A 495 -6.31 -7.04 3.30
C LEU A 495 -6.62 -7.51 4.73
N LEU A 496 -7.46 -8.54 4.89
CA LEU A 496 -7.74 -9.11 6.22
C LEU A 496 -6.51 -9.82 6.81
N ARG A 497 -5.58 -10.29 5.98
CA ARG A 497 -4.33 -10.94 6.44
C ARG A 497 -3.36 -9.95 7.10
N LEU A 498 -3.45 -8.67 6.76
CA LEU A 498 -2.62 -7.63 7.37
C LEU A 498 -2.97 -7.39 8.85
N TYR A 499 -4.18 -7.75 9.31
CA TYR A 499 -4.60 -7.43 10.67
C TYR A 499 -3.70 -8.04 11.74
N ASP A 500 -3.41 -9.33 11.63
CA ASP A 500 -2.61 -10.03 12.65
C ASP A 500 -1.16 -9.53 12.70
N GLU A 501 -0.58 -9.21 11.55
CA GLU A 501 0.82 -8.80 11.43
C GLU A 501 1.01 -7.29 11.70
N THR A 502 0.22 -6.45 11.08
CA THR A 502 0.43 -5.00 11.05
C THR A 502 -0.61 -4.20 11.87
N GLY A 503 -1.66 -4.84 12.35
CA GLY A 503 -2.79 -4.16 13.00
C GLY A 503 -3.71 -3.41 12.02
N PHE A 504 -3.61 -3.63 10.71
CA PHE A 504 -4.46 -2.97 9.71
C PHE A 504 -5.92 -3.42 9.83
N ASP A 505 -6.80 -2.49 10.18
CA ASP A 505 -8.25 -2.77 10.27
C ASP A 505 -8.95 -2.34 8.97
N VAL A 506 -9.30 -3.30 8.14
CA VAL A 506 -9.95 -3.05 6.85
C VAL A 506 -11.25 -2.27 6.96
N CYS A 507 -11.98 -2.43 8.07
CA CYS A 507 -13.26 -1.73 8.29
C CYS A 507 -13.06 -0.23 8.59
N ALA A 508 -11.96 0.12 9.25
CA ALA A 508 -11.60 1.51 9.56
C ALA A 508 -10.80 2.16 8.43
N ALA A 509 -9.95 1.38 7.75
CA ALA A 509 -8.94 1.86 6.82
C ALA A 509 -9.36 1.80 5.33
N THR A 510 -10.64 1.57 5.03
CA THR A 510 -11.22 1.76 3.70
C THR A 510 -12.16 2.97 3.69
N PRO A 511 -11.64 4.19 3.46
CA PRO A 511 -12.40 5.42 3.55
C PRO A 511 -13.52 5.48 2.50
N VAL A 512 -14.54 6.31 2.76
CA VAL A 512 -15.64 6.52 1.83
C VAL A 512 -15.16 7.40 0.68
N ASP A 513 -15.39 6.95 -0.54
CA ASP A 513 -15.17 7.74 -1.74
C ASP A 513 -16.20 8.88 -1.83
N LEU A 514 -15.74 10.10 -1.65
CA LEU A 514 -16.59 11.29 -1.68
C LEU A 514 -17.07 11.62 -3.09
N LEU A 515 -16.26 11.33 -4.13
CA LEU A 515 -16.63 11.61 -5.51
C LEU A 515 -17.88 10.81 -5.91
N HIS A 516 -17.84 9.49 -5.80
CA HIS A 516 -18.94 8.62 -6.23
C HIS A 516 -20.10 8.62 -5.23
N THR A 517 -19.82 8.77 -3.92
CA THR A 517 -20.88 8.74 -2.91
C THR A 517 -21.65 10.06 -2.84
N PHE A 518 -20.94 11.19 -2.77
CA PHE A 518 -21.56 12.49 -2.56
C PHE A 518 -21.78 13.27 -3.87
N LEU A 519 -20.70 13.51 -4.64
CA LEU A 519 -20.80 14.39 -5.81
C LEU A 519 -21.57 13.73 -6.96
N LEU A 520 -21.21 12.53 -7.38
CA LEU A 520 -21.87 11.78 -8.44
C LEU A 520 -23.12 11.02 -7.95
N GLY A 521 -23.20 10.74 -6.66
CA GLY A 521 -24.37 10.16 -6.00
C GLY A 521 -25.38 11.22 -5.60
N VAL A 522 -25.29 11.69 -4.36
CA VAL A 522 -26.34 12.55 -3.75
C VAL A 522 -26.49 13.88 -4.45
N ALA A 523 -25.38 14.62 -4.65
CA ALA A 523 -25.44 15.99 -5.20
C ALA A 523 -25.96 16.01 -6.64
N LYS A 524 -25.50 15.07 -7.49
CA LYS A 524 -25.98 14.94 -8.88
C LYS A 524 -27.50 14.71 -8.95
N TYR A 525 -28.04 13.80 -8.14
CA TYR A 525 -29.48 13.51 -8.16
C TYR A 525 -30.31 14.66 -7.57
N LEU A 526 -29.84 15.31 -6.51
CA LEU A 526 -30.50 16.52 -5.98
C LEU A 526 -30.51 17.61 -7.02
N TRP A 527 -29.42 17.87 -7.71
CA TRP A 527 -29.32 18.85 -8.79
C TRP A 527 -30.33 18.57 -9.91
N ILE A 528 -30.33 17.33 -10.43
CA ILE A 528 -31.25 16.91 -11.50
C ILE A 528 -32.72 17.12 -11.04
N HIS A 529 -33.05 16.71 -9.82
CA HIS A 529 -34.41 16.87 -9.29
C HIS A 529 -34.80 18.36 -9.13
N THR A 530 -33.87 19.18 -8.62
CA THR A 530 -34.12 20.64 -8.45
C THR A 530 -34.33 21.30 -9.80
N VAL A 531 -33.48 21.06 -10.80
CA VAL A 531 -33.62 21.61 -12.14
C VAL A 531 -34.95 21.18 -12.79
N SER A 532 -35.31 19.88 -12.65
CA SER A 532 -36.59 19.37 -13.18
C SER A 532 -37.84 19.96 -12.47
N SER A 533 -37.67 20.45 -11.25
CA SER A 533 -38.79 21.04 -10.48
C SER A 533 -38.96 22.54 -10.70
N ILE A 534 -37.94 23.20 -11.24
CA ILE A 534 -37.95 24.66 -11.53
C ILE A 534 -38.31 24.92 -13.01
N GLY A 535 -38.12 24.01 -13.90
CA GLY A 535 -38.44 24.08 -15.34
C GLY A 535 -39.71 23.36 -15.65
#